data_e2b6c0598493d566f1893054f95578d1
#
_entry.id   e2b6c0598493d566f1893054f95578d1
#
_cell.length_a   1.000
_cell.length_b   1.000
_cell.length_c   1.000
_cell.angle_alpha   90.00
_cell.angle_beta   90.00
_cell.angle_gamma   90.00
#
_symmetry.space_group_name_H-M   'P 1'
#
loop_
_entity.id
_entity.type
_entity.pdbx_description
1 polymer ?
#
loop_
_entity_poly.entity_id
_entity_poly.type
_entity_poly.pdbx_seq_one_letter_code
_entity_poly.pdbx_strand_id
1 'polypeptide(L)'
;MVWFFYAILAAISASFVTIFSKLGINNLSPSLAATVKAIIMAVFLIGVSVVRGDFVNFTTNIINYKKDFLFLVLTGVCGALSWLFMNIALKYGKVTQVAPIDKLSVVFTVIISILIFKESISVKGMLGVIFIAIGAILVALY
;
A
#
# COMPACT_ATOMS: atom_id res chain seq x y z
N MET A 1 -17.83 13.26 1.75
CA MET A 1 -17.87 11.78 1.95
C MET A 1 -17.35 10.96 0.75
N VAL A 2 -16.90 11.61 -0.32
CA VAL A 2 -16.36 10.93 -1.53
C VAL A 2 -15.10 10.11 -1.19
N TRP A 3 -14.20 10.63 -0.35
CA TRP A 3 -12.97 9.95 0.07
C TRP A 3 -13.24 8.60 0.75
N PHE A 4 -14.31 8.50 1.54
CA PHE A 4 -14.67 7.28 2.27
C PHE A 4 -15.06 6.13 1.32
N PHE A 5 -15.80 6.45 0.26
CA PHE A 5 -16.17 5.48 -0.77
C PHE A 5 -14.93 4.91 -1.48
N TYR A 6 -13.99 5.78 -1.90
CA TYR A 6 -12.75 5.34 -2.51
C TYR A 6 -11.86 4.55 -1.55
N ALA A 7 -11.85 4.90 -0.26
CA ALA A 7 -11.10 4.16 0.74
C ALA A 7 -11.63 2.72 0.91
N ILE A 8 -12.96 2.52 0.90
CA ILE A 8 -13.56 1.19 0.94
C ILE A 8 -13.20 0.39 -0.32
N LEU A 9 -13.31 0.98 -1.51
CA LEU A 9 -12.94 0.30 -2.75
C LEU A 9 -11.45 -0.10 -2.74
N ALA A 10 -10.57 0.76 -2.23
CA ALA A 10 -9.15 0.45 -2.07
C ALA A 10 -8.94 -0.73 -1.11
N ALA A 11 -9.66 -0.77 0.02
CA ALA A 11 -9.56 -1.86 0.99
C ALA A 11 -10.03 -3.20 0.40
N ILE A 12 -11.13 -3.20 -0.35
CA ILE A 12 -11.63 -4.40 -1.05
C ILE A 12 -10.60 -4.88 -2.07
N SER A 13 -10.09 -3.96 -2.90
CA SER A 13 -9.07 -4.28 -3.91
C SER A 13 -7.80 -4.85 -3.27
N ALA A 14 -7.34 -4.25 -2.15
CA ALA A 14 -6.16 -4.72 -1.41
C ALA A 14 -6.35 -6.14 -0.84
N SER A 15 -7.58 -6.50 -0.46
CA SER A 15 -7.89 -7.85 0.02
C SER A 15 -7.68 -8.89 -1.10
N PHE A 16 -8.17 -8.62 -2.31
CA PHE A 16 -7.94 -9.48 -3.47
C PHE A 16 -6.45 -9.56 -3.85
N VAL A 17 -5.72 -8.44 -3.77
CA VAL A 17 -4.27 -8.43 -4.01
C VAL A 17 -3.56 -9.41 -3.08
N THR A 18 -3.91 -9.44 -1.80
CA THR A 18 -3.29 -10.34 -0.82
C THR A 18 -3.59 -11.81 -1.14
N ILE A 19 -4.84 -12.14 -1.45
CA ILE A 19 -5.26 -13.50 -1.81
C ILE A 19 -4.56 -13.98 -3.08
N PHE A 20 -4.62 -13.18 -4.16
CA PHE A 20 -3.98 -13.55 -5.43
C PHE A 20 -2.46 -13.61 -5.32
N SER A 21 -1.82 -12.73 -4.50
CA SER A 21 -0.39 -12.84 -4.22
C SER A 21 -0.06 -14.18 -3.59
N LYS A 22 -0.82 -14.62 -2.57
CA LYS A 22 -0.60 -15.93 -1.94
C LYS A 22 -0.71 -17.08 -2.92
N LEU A 23 -1.70 -17.06 -3.81
CA LEU A 23 -1.88 -18.08 -4.83
C LEU A 23 -0.76 -18.05 -5.88
N GLY A 24 -0.28 -16.87 -6.25
CA GLY A 24 0.75 -16.67 -7.28
C GLY A 24 2.17 -16.98 -6.84
N ILE A 25 2.48 -17.00 -5.53
CA ILE A 25 3.86 -17.22 -5.04
C ILE A 25 4.17 -18.67 -4.68
N ASN A 26 3.26 -19.61 -4.92
CA ASN A 26 3.49 -21.01 -4.55
C ASN A 26 4.76 -21.57 -5.18
N ASN A 27 4.94 -21.39 -6.50
CA ASN A 27 6.07 -21.91 -7.27
C ASN A 27 7.07 -20.82 -7.70
N LEU A 28 6.77 -19.55 -7.43
CA LEU A 28 7.61 -18.41 -7.81
C LEU A 28 8.41 -17.88 -6.61
N SER A 29 9.54 -17.25 -6.90
CA SER A 29 10.24 -16.49 -5.88
C SER A 29 9.45 -15.21 -5.51
N PRO A 30 9.47 -14.78 -4.25
CA PRO A 30 8.76 -13.56 -3.82
C PRO A 30 9.16 -12.31 -4.61
N SER A 31 10.44 -12.20 -5.00
CA SER A 31 10.94 -11.11 -5.81
C SER A 31 10.40 -11.13 -7.24
N LEU A 32 10.38 -12.30 -7.88
CA LEU A 32 9.82 -12.44 -9.22
C LEU A 32 8.32 -12.11 -9.23
N ALA A 33 7.58 -12.63 -8.26
CA ALA A 33 6.15 -12.33 -8.12
C ALA A 33 5.89 -10.83 -7.91
N ALA A 34 6.72 -10.14 -7.11
CA ALA A 34 6.63 -8.70 -6.93
C ALA A 34 6.93 -7.95 -8.23
N THR A 35 7.96 -8.35 -8.98
CA THR A 35 8.34 -7.74 -10.25
C THR A 35 7.26 -7.89 -11.31
N VAL A 36 6.74 -9.10 -11.52
CA VAL A 36 5.65 -9.35 -12.49
C VAL A 36 4.42 -8.52 -12.15
N LYS A 37 4.03 -8.49 -10.87
CA LYS A 37 2.92 -7.66 -10.41
C LYS A 37 3.16 -6.17 -10.69
N ALA A 38 4.36 -5.67 -10.42
CA ALA A 38 4.71 -4.27 -10.65
C ALA A 38 4.62 -3.89 -12.14
N ILE A 39 5.09 -4.76 -13.04
CA ILE A 39 4.99 -4.56 -14.49
C ILE A 39 3.52 -4.49 -14.93
N ILE A 40 2.70 -5.44 -14.51
CA ILE A 40 1.27 -5.47 -14.84
C ILE A 40 0.57 -4.19 -14.35
N MET A 41 0.85 -3.78 -13.11
CA MET A 41 0.28 -2.54 -12.55
C MET A 41 0.76 -1.30 -13.31
N ALA A 42 2.04 -1.23 -13.67
CA ALA A 42 2.58 -0.13 -14.46
C ALA A 42 1.88 -0.04 -15.83
N VAL A 43 1.74 -1.14 -16.55
CA VAL A 43 1.04 -1.18 -17.84
C VAL A 43 -0.41 -0.73 -17.72
N PHE A 44 -1.12 -1.23 -16.69
CA PHE A 44 -2.51 -0.86 -16.43
C PHE A 44 -2.65 0.65 -16.15
N LEU A 45 -1.80 1.20 -15.25
CA LEU A 45 -1.85 2.62 -14.88
C LEU A 45 -1.43 3.53 -16.03
N ILE A 46 -0.45 3.13 -16.85
CA ILE A 46 -0.10 3.85 -18.08
C ILE A 46 -1.31 3.91 -19.02
N GLY A 47 -2.02 2.78 -19.22
CA GLY A 47 -3.25 2.75 -20.02
C GLY A 47 -4.31 3.70 -19.49
N VAL A 48 -4.54 3.73 -18.19
CA VAL A 48 -5.49 4.67 -17.56
C VAL A 48 -5.06 6.12 -17.78
N SER A 49 -3.78 6.44 -17.58
CA SER A 49 -3.24 7.80 -17.75
C SER A 49 -3.30 8.28 -19.21
N VAL A 50 -3.08 7.37 -20.17
CA VAL A 50 -3.24 7.68 -21.61
C VAL A 50 -4.70 8.02 -21.92
N VAL A 51 -5.66 7.22 -21.44
CA VAL A 51 -7.08 7.48 -21.66
C VAL A 51 -7.53 8.81 -21.02
N ARG A 52 -6.96 9.16 -19.86
CA ARG A 52 -7.25 10.44 -19.18
C ARG A 52 -6.51 11.64 -19.78
N GLY A 53 -5.53 11.43 -20.66
CA GLY A 53 -4.74 12.50 -21.25
C GLY A 53 -3.68 13.10 -20.31
N ASP A 54 -3.33 12.40 -19.23
CA ASP A 54 -2.39 12.91 -18.20
C ASP A 54 -0.97 13.11 -18.74
N PHE A 55 -0.63 12.50 -19.89
CA PHE A 55 0.69 12.62 -20.52
C PHE A 55 0.90 13.88 -21.36
N VAL A 56 -0.15 14.66 -21.66
CA VAL A 56 -0.06 15.84 -22.55
C VAL A 56 0.98 16.86 -22.05
N ASN A 57 1.16 17.00 -20.73
CA ASN A 57 2.11 17.92 -20.11
C ASN A 57 3.15 17.21 -19.23
N PHE A 58 3.41 15.94 -19.46
CA PHE A 58 4.25 15.12 -18.58
C PHE A 58 5.64 15.72 -18.36
N THR A 59 6.36 16.08 -19.43
CA THR A 59 7.73 16.63 -19.33
C THR A 59 7.72 17.98 -18.61
N THR A 60 6.76 18.86 -18.93
CA THR A 60 6.63 20.17 -18.30
C THR A 60 6.33 20.04 -16.80
N ASN A 61 5.48 19.09 -16.42
CA ASN A 61 5.13 18.83 -15.04
C ASN A 61 6.34 18.31 -14.24
N ILE A 62 7.14 17.39 -14.78
CA ILE A 62 8.36 16.90 -14.11
C ILE A 62 9.34 18.04 -13.86
N ILE A 63 9.56 18.90 -14.84
CA ILE A 63 10.53 20.01 -14.74
C ILE A 63 10.06 21.03 -13.69
N ASN A 64 8.78 21.36 -13.67
CA ASN A 64 8.22 22.37 -12.77
C ASN A 64 8.05 21.86 -11.33
N TYR A 65 7.77 20.56 -11.14
CA TYR A 65 7.45 19.95 -9.84
C TYR A 65 8.46 18.90 -9.41
N LYS A 66 9.77 19.23 -9.50
CA LYS A 66 10.86 18.30 -9.17
C LYS A 66 10.77 17.70 -7.76
N LYS A 67 10.33 18.48 -6.78
CA LYS A 67 10.17 18.00 -5.40
C LYS A 67 9.08 16.94 -5.30
N ASP A 68 7.94 17.17 -5.94
CA ASP A 68 6.82 16.22 -5.94
C ASP A 68 7.23 14.94 -6.66
N PHE A 69 7.96 15.05 -7.77
CA PHE A 69 8.51 13.90 -8.48
C PHE A 69 9.48 13.09 -7.62
N LEU A 70 10.35 13.75 -6.84
CA LEU A 70 11.24 13.07 -5.90
C LEU A 70 10.46 12.25 -4.87
N PHE A 71 9.38 12.82 -4.29
CA PHE A 71 8.53 12.09 -3.35
C PHE A 71 7.81 10.91 -4.01
N LEU A 72 7.39 11.04 -5.27
CA LEU A 72 6.81 9.93 -6.02
C LEU A 72 7.82 8.80 -6.26
N VAL A 73 9.09 9.13 -6.56
CA VAL A 73 10.17 8.13 -6.67
C VAL A 73 10.36 7.41 -5.34
N LEU A 74 10.44 8.15 -4.23
CA LEU A 74 10.56 7.55 -2.90
C LEU A 74 9.36 6.65 -2.57
N THR A 75 8.15 7.08 -2.91
CA THR A 75 6.94 6.26 -2.77
C THR A 75 7.04 4.96 -3.57
N GLY A 76 7.54 5.03 -4.80
CA GLY A 76 7.76 3.85 -5.64
C GLY A 76 8.73 2.86 -5.03
N VAL A 77 9.86 3.34 -4.50
CA VAL A 77 10.86 2.50 -3.82
C VAL A 77 10.30 1.88 -2.55
N CYS A 78 9.68 2.68 -1.67
CA CYS A 78 9.07 2.17 -0.45
C CYS A 78 7.94 1.18 -0.74
N GLY A 79 7.12 1.43 -1.76
CA GLY A 79 6.07 0.53 -2.22
C GLY A 79 6.62 -0.81 -2.71
N ALA A 80 7.70 -0.78 -3.50
CA ALA A 80 8.37 -2.00 -3.98
C ALA A 80 8.94 -2.83 -2.82
N LEU A 81 9.57 -2.18 -1.85
CA LEU A 81 10.08 -2.85 -0.64
C LEU A 81 8.93 -3.46 0.18
N SER A 82 7.85 -2.72 0.40
CA SER A 82 6.67 -3.21 1.09
C SER A 82 6.09 -4.47 0.41
N TRP A 83 5.94 -4.45 -0.90
CA TRP A 83 5.44 -5.62 -1.65
C TRP A 83 6.39 -6.81 -1.61
N LEU A 84 7.70 -6.56 -1.66
CA LEU A 84 8.70 -7.61 -1.55
C LEU A 84 8.60 -8.28 -0.18
N PHE A 85 8.59 -7.52 0.91
CA PHE A 85 8.45 -8.05 2.26
C PHE A 85 7.10 -8.75 2.48
N MET A 86 6.01 -8.19 1.95
CA MET A 86 4.69 -8.82 1.99
C MET A 86 4.69 -10.19 1.28
N ASN A 87 5.28 -10.28 0.09
CA ASN A 87 5.37 -11.55 -0.64
C ASN A 87 6.27 -12.56 0.09
N ILE A 88 7.38 -12.12 0.71
CA ILE A 88 8.23 -12.98 1.54
C ILE A 88 7.42 -13.50 2.74
N ALA A 89 6.73 -12.62 3.45
CA ALA A 89 5.90 -13.00 4.58
C ALA A 89 4.79 -13.99 4.18
N LEU A 90 4.10 -13.76 3.06
CA LEU A 90 3.08 -14.67 2.53
C LEU A 90 3.64 -16.02 2.09
N LYS A 91 4.91 -16.09 1.69
CA LYS A 91 5.55 -17.35 1.33
C LYS A 91 5.69 -18.27 2.55
N TYR A 92 6.07 -17.72 3.69
CA TYR A 92 6.32 -18.47 4.92
C TYR A 92 5.14 -18.51 5.89
N GLY A 93 4.24 -17.54 5.83
CA GLY A 93 3.09 -17.39 6.74
C GLY A 93 1.74 -17.69 6.10
N LYS A 94 0.71 -17.80 6.94
CA LYS A 94 -0.68 -17.89 6.49
C LYS A 94 -1.21 -16.49 6.17
N VAL A 95 -2.13 -16.38 5.21
CA VAL A 95 -2.76 -15.10 4.87
C VAL A 95 -3.45 -14.47 6.10
N THR A 96 -4.10 -15.31 6.90
CA THR A 96 -4.79 -14.87 8.13
C THR A 96 -3.87 -14.27 9.18
N GLN A 97 -2.59 -14.60 9.16
CA GLN A 97 -1.57 -14.05 10.06
C GLN A 97 -0.89 -12.82 9.46
N VAL A 98 -0.50 -12.90 8.20
CA VAL A 98 0.29 -11.86 7.52
C VAL A 98 -0.55 -10.62 7.23
N ALA A 99 -1.79 -10.80 6.74
CA ALA A 99 -2.62 -9.66 6.36
C ALA A 99 -3.00 -8.74 7.54
N PRO A 100 -3.33 -9.22 8.75
CA PRO A 100 -3.54 -8.34 9.90
C PRO A 100 -2.28 -7.59 10.32
N ILE A 101 -1.10 -8.23 10.30
CA ILE A 101 0.17 -7.56 10.65
C ILE A 101 0.48 -6.42 9.67
N ASP A 102 0.22 -6.60 8.38
CA ASP A 102 0.36 -5.53 7.38
C ASP A 102 -0.47 -4.28 7.77
N LYS A 103 -1.61 -4.46 8.44
CA LYS A 103 -2.47 -3.35 8.90
C LYS A 103 -1.88 -2.54 10.06
N LEU A 104 -0.80 -3.00 10.71
CA LEU A 104 -0.03 -2.16 11.62
C LEU A 104 0.58 -0.94 10.90
N SER A 105 0.69 -0.97 9.59
CA SER A 105 1.07 0.19 8.77
C SER A 105 0.16 1.41 9.03
N VAL A 106 -1.12 1.20 9.36
CA VAL A 106 -2.04 2.27 9.76
C VAL A 106 -1.57 2.97 11.04
N VAL A 107 -1.11 2.19 12.02
CA VAL A 107 -0.59 2.72 13.30
C VAL A 107 0.65 3.56 13.05
N PHE A 108 1.61 3.03 12.28
CA PHE A 108 2.82 3.77 11.91
C PHE A 108 2.51 5.03 11.12
N THR A 109 1.57 4.94 10.17
CA THR A 109 1.14 6.10 9.38
C THR A 109 0.56 7.20 10.26
N VAL A 110 -0.30 6.87 11.22
CA VAL A 110 -0.87 7.88 12.14
C VAL A 110 0.22 8.51 13.00
N ILE A 111 1.15 7.72 13.54
CA ILE A 111 2.27 8.26 14.34
C ILE A 111 3.12 9.21 13.50
N ILE A 112 3.49 8.81 12.28
CA ILE A 112 4.31 9.62 11.36
C ILE A 112 3.55 10.88 10.93
N SER A 113 2.24 10.78 10.69
CA SER A 113 1.38 11.91 10.31
C SER A 113 1.34 12.99 11.40
N ILE A 114 1.20 12.56 12.65
CA ILE A 114 1.27 13.49 13.81
C ILE A 114 2.64 14.17 13.90
N LEU A 115 3.72 13.41 13.69
CA LEU A 115 5.09 13.94 13.82
C LEU A 115 5.48 14.88 12.68
N ILE A 116 5.15 14.52 11.43
CA ILE A 116 5.58 15.28 10.24
C ILE A 116 4.60 16.41 9.91
N PHE A 117 3.30 16.08 9.84
CA PHE A 117 2.26 17.04 9.43
C PHE A 117 1.65 17.79 10.61
N LYS A 118 2.03 17.45 11.86
CA LYS A 118 1.46 18.03 13.09
C LYS A 118 -0.07 17.91 13.13
N GLU A 119 -0.60 16.85 12.53
CA GLU A 119 -2.03 16.56 12.55
C GLU A 119 -2.47 16.23 13.97
N SER A 120 -3.64 16.74 14.36
CA SER A 120 -4.24 16.40 15.65
C SER A 120 -5.20 15.22 15.48
N ILE A 121 -5.04 14.21 16.29
CA ILE A 121 -5.99 13.10 16.38
C ILE A 121 -6.86 13.26 17.63
N SER A 122 -8.16 13.01 17.50
CA SER A 122 -9.05 12.99 18.67
C SER A 122 -8.76 11.79 19.57
N VAL A 123 -9.12 11.90 20.85
CA VAL A 123 -8.99 10.77 21.80
C VAL A 123 -9.70 9.51 21.28
N LYS A 124 -10.88 9.68 20.67
CA LYS A 124 -11.63 8.57 20.06
C LYS A 124 -10.86 7.95 18.88
N GLY A 125 -10.20 8.78 18.06
CA GLY A 125 -9.34 8.30 16.97
C GLY A 125 -8.13 7.51 17.48
N MET A 126 -7.48 7.99 18.54
CA MET A 126 -6.36 7.30 19.17
C MET A 126 -6.77 5.93 19.74
N LEU A 127 -7.92 5.84 20.40
CA LEU A 127 -8.49 4.57 20.84
C LEU A 127 -8.73 3.62 19.64
N GLY A 128 -9.26 4.12 18.53
CA GLY A 128 -9.44 3.34 17.30
C GLY A 128 -8.13 2.74 16.78
N VAL A 129 -7.05 3.53 16.75
CA VAL A 129 -5.72 3.07 16.35
C VAL A 129 -5.19 1.97 17.26
N ILE A 130 -5.38 2.12 18.58
CA ILE A 130 -4.98 1.10 19.57
C ILE A 130 -5.77 -0.20 19.36
N PHE A 131 -7.08 -0.12 19.12
CA PHE A 131 -7.88 -1.31 18.82
C PHE A 131 -7.46 -2.01 17.53
N ILE A 132 -7.09 -1.28 16.49
CA ILE A 132 -6.53 -1.85 15.26
C ILE A 132 -5.23 -2.60 15.57
N ALA A 133 -4.32 -2.01 16.36
CA ALA A 133 -3.06 -2.64 16.73
C ALA A 133 -3.29 -3.94 17.52
N ILE A 134 -4.10 -3.88 18.56
CA ILE A 134 -4.41 -5.05 19.40
C ILE A 134 -5.10 -6.14 18.58
N GLY A 135 -6.12 -5.77 17.76
CA GLY A 135 -6.85 -6.70 16.91
C GLY A 135 -5.95 -7.38 15.89
N ALA A 136 -5.04 -6.62 15.25
CA ALA A 136 -4.10 -7.17 14.28
C ALA A 136 -3.15 -8.20 14.92
N ILE A 137 -2.63 -7.91 16.10
CA ILE A 137 -1.75 -8.83 16.85
C ILE A 137 -2.51 -10.08 17.30
N LEU A 138 -3.71 -9.91 17.85
CA LEU A 138 -4.53 -11.04 18.29
C LEU A 138 -4.84 -12.02 17.15
N VAL A 139 -5.29 -11.49 16.00
CA VAL A 139 -5.60 -12.35 14.83
C VAL A 139 -4.35 -13.02 14.27
N ALA A 140 -3.19 -12.38 14.33
CA ALA A 140 -1.95 -12.94 13.83
C ALA A 140 -1.37 -14.05 14.72
N LEU A 141 -1.64 -14.03 16.03
CA LEU A 141 -1.13 -14.99 17.01
C LEU A 141 -1.99 -16.26 17.13
N TYR A 142 -3.26 -16.18 16.75
CA TYR A 142 -4.25 -17.27 16.85
C TYR A 142 -4.87 -17.62 15.49
#